data_e15b9078d6f9b45decd325677aaff33a
#
_entry.id   e15b9078d6f9b45decd325677aaff33a
#
_cell.length_a   1.000
_cell.length_b   1.000
_cell.length_c   1.000
_cell.angle_alpha   90.00
_cell.angle_beta   90.00
_cell.angle_gamma   90.00
#
_symmetry.space_group_name_H-M   'P 1'
#
loop_
_entity.id
_entity.type
_entity.pdbx_description
1 polymer ?
#
loop_
_entity_poly.entity_id
_entity_poly.type
_entity_poly.pdbx_seq_one_letter_code
_entity_poly.pdbx_strand_id
1 'polypeptide(L)'
;MLRRLVPLLALAAGCGPALPDPGAPGARVLRERCVGCHRLYAPGSMTLAMWKVQIGRMREEFARRGMPWLVPDEERALLDYLAAHAGRS
;
A
#
# COMPACT_ATOMS: atom_id res chain seq x y z
N MET A 1 15.20 -34.75 7.66
CA MET A 1 14.20 -34.60 8.66
C MET A 1 13.96 -33.20 9.05
N LEU A 2 14.95 -32.56 9.58
CA LEU A 2 14.78 -31.18 10.02
C LEU A 2 14.36 -30.25 8.91
N ARG A 3 14.79 -30.53 7.74
CA ARG A 3 14.52 -29.69 6.59
C ARG A 3 13.03 -29.59 6.30
N ARG A 4 12.24 -30.46 6.83
CA ARG A 4 10.81 -30.40 6.57
C ARG A 4 10.13 -29.20 7.18
N LEU A 5 10.79 -28.59 8.12
CA LEU A 5 10.22 -27.42 8.79
C LEU A 5 10.27 -26.19 7.92
N VAL A 6 11.16 -26.16 6.93
CA VAL A 6 11.32 -25.00 6.10
C VAL A 6 10.07 -24.62 5.34
N PRO A 7 9.35 -25.55 4.73
CA PRO A 7 8.13 -25.17 3.98
C PRO A 7 7.08 -24.49 4.82
N LEU A 8 7.03 -24.79 6.09
CA LEU A 8 6.03 -24.17 6.95
C LEU A 8 6.28 -22.69 7.13
N LEU A 9 7.53 -22.31 7.17
CA LEU A 9 7.86 -20.89 7.30
C LEU A 9 7.45 -20.12 6.06
N ALA A 10 7.60 -20.73 4.91
CA ALA A 10 7.20 -20.07 3.68
C ALA A 10 5.70 -19.79 3.64
N LEU A 11 4.91 -20.65 4.23
CA LEU A 11 3.47 -20.44 4.25
C LEU A 11 3.07 -19.28 5.13
N ALA A 12 3.84 -19.02 6.18
CA ALA A 12 3.50 -17.96 7.10
C ALA A 12 3.67 -16.57 6.46
N ALA A 13 4.37 -16.49 5.37
CA ALA A 13 4.61 -15.21 4.71
C ALA A 13 3.42 -14.75 3.87
N GLY A 14 2.37 -15.54 3.74
CA GLY A 14 1.30 -15.25 2.84
C GLY A 14 0.15 -14.43 3.40
N CYS A 15 0.37 -13.67 4.45
CA CYS A 15 -0.70 -12.86 5.03
C CYS A 15 -0.86 -11.57 4.27
N GLY A 16 -2.11 -11.22 3.94
CA GLY A 16 -2.45 -9.96 3.30
C GLY A 16 -2.50 -10.05 1.79
N PRO A 17 -3.08 -9.03 1.15
CA PRO A 17 -3.22 -9.02 -0.31
C PRO A 17 -1.87 -8.84 -0.99
N ALA A 18 -1.72 -9.52 -2.11
CA ALA A 18 -0.53 -9.38 -2.92
C ALA A 18 -0.63 -8.09 -3.73
N LEU A 19 0.43 -7.31 -3.72
CA LEU A 19 0.50 -6.09 -4.52
C LEU A 19 1.25 -6.37 -5.81
N PRO A 20 0.81 -5.77 -6.93
CA PRO A 20 1.62 -5.83 -8.14
C PRO A 20 2.92 -5.09 -7.90
N ASP A 21 4.00 -5.60 -8.52
CA ASP A 21 5.32 -4.99 -8.42
C ASP A 21 5.66 -4.61 -6.98
N PRO A 22 5.72 -5.60 -6.08
CA PRO A 22 5.84 -5.30 -4.64
C PRO A 22 7.15 -4.63 -4.25
N GLY A 23 8.16 -4.67 -5.11
CA GLY A 23 9.41 -3.99 -4.84
C GLY A 23 9.43 -2.53 -5.25
N ALA A 24 8.39 -2.04 -5.90
CA ALA A 24 8.34 -0.64 -6.32
C ALA A 24 8.28 0.27 -5.09
N PRO A 25 8.92 1.45 -5.15
CA PRO A 25 8.89 2.38 -4.01
C PRO A 25 7.48 2.74 -3.56
N GLY A 26 6.57 2.93 -4.51
CA GLY A 26 5.18 3.27 -4.17
C GLY A 26 4.45 2.13 -3.48
N ALA A 27 4.76 0.88 -3.83
CA ALA A 27 4.17 -0.26 -3.15
C ALA A 27 4.60 -0.28 -1.68
N ARG A 28 5.85 0.05 -1.43
CA ARG A 28 6.35 0.12 -0.05
C ARG A 28 5.63 1.20 0.73
N VAL A 29 5.47 2.37 0.14
CA VAL A 29 4.75 3.47 0.80
C VAL A 29 3.33 3.02 1.15
N LEU A 30 2.65 2.37 0.22
CA LEU A 30 1.30 1.90 0.45
C LEU A 30 1.25 0.93 1.63
N ARG A 31 2.18 -0.02 1.68
CA ARG A 31 2.22 -1.01 2.77
C ARG A 31 2.57 -0.39 4.11
N GLU A 32 3.52 0.54 4.12
CA GLU A 32 4.09 1.02 5.37
C GLU A 32 3.35 2.22 5.94
N ARG A 33 2.79 3.05 5.08
CA ARG A 33 2.22 4.30 5.53
C ARG A 33 0.71 4.36 5.47
N CYS A 34 0.08 3.52 4.66
CA CYS A 34 -1.36 3.64 4.40
C CYS A 34 -2.23 2.58 5.07
N VAL A 35 -1.65 1.64 5.81
CA VAL A 35 -2.44 0.58 6.43
C VAL A 35 -2.75 0.82 7.91
N GLY A 36 -2.23 1.89 8.48
CA GLY A 36 -2.42 2.13 9.92
C GLY A 36 -3.86 2.36 10.33
N CYS A 37 -4.68 2.90 9.43
CA CYS A 37 -6.07 3.24 9.72
C CYS A 37 -7.06 2.33 9.02
N HIS A 38 -6.64 1.66 7.96
CA HIS A 38 -7.51 0.86 7.11
C HIS A 38 -6.82 -0.42 6.73
N ARG A 39 -7.61 -1.37 6.25
CA ARG A 39 -7.04 -2.53 5.59
C ARG A 39 -6.41 -2.06 4.26
N LEU A 40 -5.44 -2.82 3.80
CA LEU A 40 -4.77 -2.53 2.54
C LEU A 40 -5.69 -2.90 1.38
N TYR A 41 -5.97 -1.94 0.51
CA TYR A 41 -6.76 -2.19 -0.69
C TYR A 41 -5.84 -2.44 -1.86
N ALA A 42 -6.26 -3.34 -2.75
CA ALA A 42 -5.51 -3.59 -3.98
C ALA A 42 -5.57 -2.35 -4.86
N PRO A 43 -4.45 -1.98 -5.51
CA PRO A 43 -4.44 -0.79 -6.37
C PRO A 43 -5.50 -0.83 -7.47
N GLY A 44 -5.77 -2.01 -8.03
CA GLY A 44 -6.75 -2.13 -9.09
C GLY A 44 -8.20 -2.02 -8.64
N SER A 45 -8.46 -1.93 -7.34
CA SER A 45 -9.83 -1.88 -6.83
C SER A 45 -10.49 -0.52 -7.02
N MET A 46 -9.71 0.51 -7.34
CA MET A 46 -10.22 1.86 -7.57
C MET A 46 -9.50 2.48 -8.77
N THR A 47 -10.17 3.44 -9.41
CA THR A 47 -9.50 4.22 -10.45
C THR A 47 -8.50 5.17 -9.81
N LEU A 48 -7.60 5.73 -10.61
CA LEU A 48 -6.65 6.70 -10.09
C LEU A 48 -7.35 7.90 -9.49
N ALA A 49 -8.43 8.37 -10.13
CA ALA A 49 -9.18 9.51 -9.60
C ALA A 49 -9.74 9.19 -8.21
N MET A 50 -10.27 7.98 -8.03
CA MET A 50 -10.79 7.56 -6.72
C MET A 50 -9.67 7.44 -5.70
N TRP A 51 -8.51 6.95 -6.12
CA TRP A 51 -7.36 6.88 -5.22
C TRP A 51 -6.94 8.26 -4.75
N LYS A 52 -6.95 9.25 -5.65
CA LYS A 52 -6.57 10.61 -5.26
C LYS A 52 -7.53 11.18 -4.21
N VAL A 53 -8.80 10.87 -4.33
CA VAL A 53 -9.77 11.29 -3.31
C VAL A 53 -9.46 10.64 -1.97
N GLN A 54 -9.17 9.32 -1.99
CA GLN A 54 -8.85 8.61 -0.76
C GLN A 54 -7.57 9.12 -0.12
N ILE A 55 -6.57 9.44 -0.92
CA ILE A 55 -5.31 9.98 -0.40
C ILE A 55 -5.57 11.31 0.29
N GLY A 56 -6.42 12.15 -0.30
CA GLY A 56 -6.79 13.41 0.34
C GLY A 56 -7.46 13.21 1.68
N ARG A 57 -8.34 12.22 1.77
CA ARG A 57 -8.99 11.90 3.05
C ARG A 57 -8.01 11.37 4.07
N MET A 58 -7.05 10.56 3.63
CA MET A 58 -6.03 10.05 4.55
C MET A 58 -5.14 11.17 5.06
N ARG A 59 -4.83 12.14 4.19
CA ARG A 59 -4.03 13.28 4.63
C ARG A 59 -4.75 14.05 5.73
N GLU A 60 -6.05 14.25 5.57
CA GLU A 60 -6.85 14.91 6.60
C GLU A 60 -6.90 14.11 7.88
N GLU A 61 -7.01 12.80 7.76
CA GLU A 61 -7.06 11.92 8.93
C GLU A 61 -5.74 11.96 9.70
N PHE A 62 -4.63 11.95 8.98
CA PHE A 62 -3.31 12.07 9.61
C PHE A 62 -3.22 13.39 10.39
N ALA A 63 -3.71 14.46 9.78
CA ALA A 63 -3.67 15.76 10.43
C ALA A 63 -4.50 15.77 11.71
N ARG A 64 -5.69 15.16 11.67
CA ARG A 64 -6.53 15.10 12.87
C ARG A 64 -5.89 14.30 13.98
N ARG A 65 -5.07 13.31 13.64
CA ARG A 65 -4.41 12.47 14.63
C ARG A 65 -3.04 12.98 15.05
N GLY A 66 -2.64 14.13 14.50
CA GLY A 66 -1.32 14.66 14.80
C GLY A 66 -0.18 13.85 14.22
N MET A 67 -0.44 13.08 13.17
CA MET A 67 0.57 12.24 12.55
C MET A 67 1.15 12.95 11.33
N PRO A 68 2.47 12.83 11.10
CA PRO A 68 3.06 13.45 9.91
C PRO A 68 2.60 12.75 8.64
N TRP A 69 2.31 13.55 7.63
CA TRP A 69 1.98 13.03 6.32
C TRP A 69 3.24 12.59 5.59
N LEU A 70 3.06 11.95 4.46
CA LEU A 70 4.16 11.48 3.62
C LEU A 70 5.05 12.66 3.21
N VAL A 71 6.35 12.42 3.17
CA VAL A 71 7.25 13.43 2.59
C VAL A 71 7.04 13.45 1.07
N PRO A 72 7.43 14.55 0.38
CA PRO A 72 7.13 14.69 -1.05
C PRO A 72 7.58 13.52 -1.92
N ASP A 73 8.74 12.94 -1.63
CA ASP A 73 9.23 11.80 -2.43
C ASP A 73 8.36 10.57 -2.23
N GLU A 74 7.87 10.35 -1.00
CA GLU A 74 6.98 9.24 -0.73
C GLU A 74 5.65 9.43 -1.45
N GLU A 75 5.11 10.63 -1.41
CA GLU A 75 3.84 10.90 -2.06
C GLU A 75 3.95 10.74 -3.57
N ARG A 76 5.06 11.20 -4.16
CA ARG A 76 5.29 11.03 -5.58
C ARG A 76 5.39 9.56 -5.95
N ALA A 77 6.14 8.79 -5.16
CA ALA A 77 6.29 7.36 -5.41
C ALA A 77 4.96 6.64 -5.33
N LEU A 78 4.13 7.01 -4.36
CA LEU A 78 2.81 6.42 -4.21
C LEU A 78 1.93 6.74 -5.41
N LEU A 79 1.89 8.00 -5.83
CA LEU A 79 1.05 8.41 -6.96
C LEU A 79 1.51 7.76 -8.26
N ASP A 80 2.82 7.67 -8.48
CA ASP A 80 3.34 7.01 -9.68
C ASP A 80 2.97 5.53 -9.69
N TYR A 81 3.07 4.88 -8.55
CA TYR A 81 2.70 3.48 -8.43
C TYR A 81 1.21 3.27 -8.70
N LEU A 82 0.37 4.12 -8.12
CA LEU A 82 -1.07 4.00 -8.33
C LEU A 82 -1.45 4.32 -9.77
N ALA A 83 -0.76 5.28 -10.40
CA ALA A 83 -1.02 5.56 -11.81
C ALA A 83 -0.75 4.35 -12.68
N ALA A 84 0.27 3.56 -12.32
CA ALA A 84 0.63 2.38 -13.10
C ALA A 84 -0.30 1.19 -12.85
N HIS A 85 -0.90 1.09 -11.67
CA HIS A 85 -1.59 -0.12 -11.26
C HIS A 85 -3.06 0.08 -10.88
N ALA A 86 -3.57 1.29 -10.91
CA ALA A 86 -4.97 1.56 -10.57
C ALA A 86 -5.89 0.92 -11.61
N GLY A 87 -7.13 0.71 -11.20
CA GLY A 87 -8.14 0.20 -12.09
C GLY A 87 -8.55 1.22 -13.12
N ARG A 88 -9.21 0.75 -14.17
CA ARG A 88 -9.73 1.61 -15.22
C ARG A 88 -11.17 1.95 -14.94
N SER A 89 -11.54 3.16 -15.27
CA SER A 89 -12.94 3.59 -15.17
C SER A 89 -13.78 3.02 -16.28
#